data_0e36ce2a9f08d94d7e074af390f2c1a8
#
_entry.id   0e36ce2a9f08d94d7e074af390f2c1a8
#
_cell.length_a   1.000
_cell.length_b   1.000
_cell.length_c   1.000
_cell.angle_alpha   90.00
_cell.angle_beta   90.00
_cell.angle_gamma   90.00
#
_symmetry.space_group_name_H-M   'P 1'
#
loop_
_entity.id
_entity.type
_entity.pdbx_description
1 polymer ?
#
loop_
_entity_poly.entity_id
_entity_poly.type
_entity_poly.pdbx_seq_one_letter_code
_entity_poly.pdbx_strand_id
1 'polypeptide(L)'
;AMHLSSALLVLLFSLILSNVINRIFPRLSLPLIQIIFGVGIGLLFKGRVFELETELFLAFIIAPLLFREGEESDITSILRNWKLILFLIFPVIFVSTLGIGYLAKSILPVSVPLSACLAIGAALGPTDFVAYSAISKRFSFPKWIGYILQGEGLLNDASGLVAFQVAVTALTTGAFSLLDASWNLFLSVMG
;
A
#
# COMPACT_ATOMS: atom_id res chain seq x y z
N ALA A 1 20.19 -0.10 18.87
CA ALA A 1 18.74 -0.26 18.75
C ALA A 1 18.08 0.70 19.74
N MET A 2 17.09 1.49 19.29
CA MET A 2 16.23 2.25 20.22
C MET A 2 15.27 1.24 20.86
N HIS A 3 15.06 1.35 22.19
CA HIS A 3 14.05 0.52 22.85
C HIS A 3 12.67 0.78 22.23
N LEU A 4 11.86 -0.25 22.09
CA LEU A 4 10.50 -0.18 21.50
C LEU A 4 9.67 0.94 22.14
N SER A 5 9.81 1.16 23.46
CA SER A 5 9.13 2.24 24.19
C SER A 5 9.52 3.64 23.71
N SER A 6 10.79 3.89 23.44
CA SER A 6 11.25 5.20 22.94
C SER A 6 10.81 5.45 21.50
N ALA A 7 10.78 4.40 20.67
CA ALA A 7 10.24 4.47 19.32
C ALA A 7 8.75 4.83 19.30
N LEU A 8 7.95 4.17 20.13
CA LEU A 8 6.53 4.45 20.29
C LEU A 8 6.27 5.89 20.79
N LEU A 9 7.07 6.37 21.75
CA LEU A 9 6.96 7.75 22.23
C LEU A 9 7.25 8.78 21.14
N VAL A 10 8.29 8.56 20.33
CA VAL A 10 8.62 9.45 19.20
C VAL A 10 7.51 9.44 18.15
N LEU A 11 6.96 8.27 17.83
CA LEU A 11 5.82 8.15 16.90
C LEU A 11 4.57 8.86 17.43
N LEU A 12 4.20 8.63 18.69
CA LEU A 12 3.05 9.29 19.32
C LEU A 12 3.23 10.80 19.36
N PHE A 13 4.42 11.28 19.73
CA PHE A 13 4.72 12.71 19.74
C PHE A 13 4.61 13.32 18.34
N SER A 14 5.14 12.63 17.31
CA SER A 14 5.03 13.08 15.92
C SER A 14 3.58 13.13 15.43
N LEU A 15 2.74 12.15 15.83
CA LEU A 15 1.32 12.13 15.51
C LEU A 15 0.57 13.30 16.18
N ILE A 16 0.82 13.55 17.45
CA ILE A 16 0.19 14.68 18.17
C ILE A 16 0.61 16.01 17.52
N LEU A 17 1.91 16.19 17.27
CA LEU A 17 2.43 17.42 16.69
C LEU A 17 1.92 17.65 15.26
N SER A 18 1.84 16.60 14.44
CA SER A 18 1.28 16.68 13.08
C SER A 18 -0.21 17.07 13.09
N ASN A 19 -0.99 16.56 14.05
CA ASN A 19 -2.39 16.95 14.24
C ASN A 19 -2.53 18.42 14.66
N VAL A 20 -1.68 18.90 15.58
CA VAL A 20 -1.67 20.32 15.99
C VAL A 20 -1.34 21.21 14.80
N ILE A 21 -0.31 20.87 14.01
CA ILE A 21 0.06 21.64 12.82
C ILE A 21 -1.04 21.63 11.76
N ASN A 22 -1.68 20.48 11.53
CA ASN A 22 -2.80 20.40 10.60
C ASN A 22 -3.98 21.31 11.04
N ARG A 23 -4.17 21.47 12.34
CA ARG A 23 -5.19 22.35 12.91
C ARG A 23 -4.86 23.84 12.66
N ILE A 24 -3.57 24.20 12.70
CA ILE A 24 -3.09 25.57 12.44
C ILE A 24 -3.07 25.84 10.92
N PHE A 25 -2.67 24.86 10.11
CA PHE A 25 -2.57 24.95 8.66
C PHE A 25 -3.49 23.94 7.96
N PRO A 26 -4.82 24.16 7.94
CA PRO A 26 -5.77 23.19 7.39
C PRO A 26 -5.67 23.00 5.87
N ARG A 27 -4.85 23.81 5.20
CA ARG A 27 -4.57 23.66 3.75
C ARG A 27 -3.62 22.51 3.45
N LEU A 28 -2.79 22.11 4.40
CA LEU A 28 -1.89 20.97 4.25
C LEU A 28 -2.63 19.69 4.59
N SER A 29 -2.46 18.64 3.81
CA SER A 29 -3.03 17.34 4.15
C SER A 29 -2.26 16.72 5.32
N LEU A 30 -2.97 16.12 6.28
CA LEU A 30 -2.37 15.48 7.45
C LEU A 30 -1.29 14.43 7.07
N PRO A 31 -1.53 13.54 6.07
CA PRO A 31 -0.51 12.59 5.64
C PRO A 31 0.80 13.23 5.16
N LEU A 32 0.73 14.36 4.43
CA LEU A 32 1.95 15.06 4.00
C LEU A 32 2.76 15.60 5.19
N ILE A 33 2.07 16.17 6.19
CA ILE A 33 2.73 16.63 7.41
C ILE A 33 3.43 15.45 8.10
N GLN A 34 2.76 14.31 8.23
CA GLN A 34 3.30 13.11 8.85
C GLN A 34 4.51 12.54 8.11
N ILE A 35 4.48 12.54 6.78
CA ILE A 35 5.63 12.13 5.96
C ILE A 35 6.83 13.06 6.19
N ILE A 36 6.62 14.38 6.19
CA ILE A 36 7.68 15.36 6.46
C ILE A 36 8.29 15.13 7.83
N PHE A 37 7.47 14.90 8.86
CA PHE A 37 7.96 14.56 10.20
C PHE A 37 8.75 13.25 10.21
N GLY A 38 8.25 12.21 9.53
CA GLY A 38 8.95 10.94 9.41
C GLY A 38 10.33 11.08 8.79
N VAL A 39 10.43 11.85 7.69
CA VAL A 39 11.70 12.17 7.04
C VAL A 39 12.62 12.96 7.99
N GLY A 40 12.09 13.99 8.68
CA GLY A 40 12.85 14.78 9.64
C GLY A 40 13.42 13.94 10.77
N ILE A 41 12.60 13.07 11.37
CA ILE A 41 13.00 12.13 12.42
C ILE A 41 14.08 11.17 11.87
N GLY A 42 13.88 10.58 10.68
CA GLY A 42 14.84 9.68 10.08
C GLY A 42 16.21 10.33 9.85
N LEU A 43 16.25 11.58 9.42
CA LEU A 43 17.48 12.34 9.23
C LEU A 43 18.17 12.68 10.56
N LEU A 44 17.40 13.07 11.60
CA LEU A 44 17.92 13.40 12.92
C LEU A 44 18.56 12.19 13.62
N PHE A 45 17.94 11.03 13.49
CA PHE A 45 18.43 9.80 14.11
C PHE A 45 19.50 9.06 13.27
N LYS A 46 19.97 9.66 12.15
CA LYS A 46 21.10 9.17 11.32
C LYS A 46 21.02 7.67 11.00
N GLY A 47 19.86 7.20 10.54
CA GLY A 47 19.70 5.82 10.12
C GLY A 47 19.78 4.79 11.26
N ARG A 48 19.55 5.16 12.51
CA ARG A 48 19.20 4.18 13.54
C ARG A 48 17.87 3.58 13.13
N VAL A 49 17.95 2.45 12.45
CA VAL A 49 16.81 1.71 11.93
C VAL A 49 15.96 1.31 13.13
N PHE A 50 14.69 1.72 13.10
CA PHE A 50 13.69 1.13 13.97
C PHE A 50 13.50 -0.29 13.45
N GLU A 51 14.04 -1.28 14.12
CA GLU A 51 13.73 -2.68 13.86
C GLU A 51 12.30 -2.91 14.36
N LEU A 52 11.34 -2.59 13.51
CA LEU A 52 9.95 -3.00 13.72
C LEU A 52 9.88 -4.49 13.36
N GLU A 53 9.55 -5.32 14.33
CA GLU A 53 9.20 -6.71 14.05
C GLU A 53 8.00 -6.71 13.09
N THR A 54 8.22 -7.26 11.90
CA THR A 54 7.22 -7.25 10.81
C THR A 54 5.89 -7.85 11.27
N GLU A 55 5.94 -8.92 12.06
CA GLU A 55 4.75 -9.59 12.58
C GLU A 55 3.92 -8.68 13.50
N LEU A 56 4.57 -7.97 14.42
CA LEU A 56 3.89 -7.03 15.31
C LEU A 56 3.31 -5.84 14.54
N PHE A 57 4.04 -5.33 13.56
CA PHE A 57 3.55 -4.25 12.70
C PHE A 57 2.30 -4.66 11.92
N LEU A 58 2.33 -5.85 11.30
CA LEU A 58 1.19 -6.39 10.57
C LEU A 58 -0.01 -6.62 11.50
N ALA A 59 0.20 -7.27 12.66
CA ALA A 59 -0.89 -7.63 13.57
C ALA A 59 -1.53 -6.43 14.28
N PHE A 60 -0.73 -5.44 14.70
CA PHE A 60 -1.23 -4.33 15.52
C PHE A 60 -1.55 -3.05 14.74
N ILE A 61 -1.01 -2.88 13.55
CA ILE A 61 -1.24 -1.68 12.73
C ILE A 61 -2.02 -2.02 11.48
N ILE A 62 -1.54 -2.96 10.67
CA ILE A 62 -2.15 -3.23 9.36
C ILE A 62 -3.47 -3.98 9.51
N ALA A 63 -3.54 -5.03 10.35
CA ALA A 63 -4.77 -5.82 10.48
C ALA A 63 -5.96 -4.99 11.01
N PRO A 64 -5.83 -4.14 12.06
CA PRO A 64 -6.93 -3.26 12.48
C PRO A 64 -7.32 -2.23 11.42
N LEU A 65 -6.36 -1.72 10.64
CA LEU A 65 -6.63 -0.78 9.55
C LEU A 65 -7.48 -1.43 8.46
N LEU A 66 -7.05 -2.61 7.98
CA LEU A 66 -7.79 -3.37 6.97
C LEU A 66 -9.17 -3.82 7.46
N PHE A 67 -9.28 -4.21 8.74
CA PHE A 67 -10.56 -4.55 9.34
C PHE A 67 -11.53 -3.37 9.31
N ARG A 68 -11.04 -2.19 9.68
CA ARG A 68 -11.84 -0.97 9.65
C ARG A 68 -12.25 -0.58 8.24
N GLU A 69 -11.37 -0.69 7.27
CA GLU A 69 -11.70 -0.47 5.85
C GLU A 69 -12.80 -1.44 5.37
N GLY A 70 -12.70 -2.71 5.76
CA GLY A 70 -13.72 -3.71 5.46
C GLY A 70 -15.07 -3.37 6.10
N GLU A 71 -15.08 -2.92 7.36
CA GLU A 71 -16.29 -2.55 8.10
C GLU A 71 -16.96 -1.29 7.50
N GLU A 72 -16.17 -0.29 7.10
CA GLU A 72 -16.67 0.95 6.50
C GLU A 72 -17.09 0.77 5.02
N SER A 73 -16.85 -0.39 4.43
CA SER A 73 -17.11 -0.66 3.02
C SER A 73 -18.58 -1.00 2.73
N ASP A 74 -19.16 -0.36 1.71
CA ASP A 74 -20.48 -0.73 1.20
C ASP A 74 -20.40 -1.96 0.27
N ILE A 75 -20.35 -3.14 0.89
CA ILE A 75 -20.25 -4.43 0.19
C ILE A 75 -21.37 -4.60 -0.83
N THR A 76 -22.58 -4.13 -0.55
CA THR A 76 -23.72 -4.25 -1.48
C THR A 76 -23.48 -3.48 -2.76
N SER A 77 -22.99 -2.26 -2.66
CA SER A 77 -22.64 -1.43 -3.82
C SER A 77 -21.44 -1.97 -4.59
N ILE A 78 -20.43 -2.52 -3.89
CA ILE A 78 -19.28 -3.19 -4.49
C ILE A 78 -19.74 -4.42 -5.28
N LEU A 79 -20.52 -5.30 -4.67
CA LEU A 79 -21.06 -6.51 -5.35
C LEU A 79 -21.95 -6.16 -6.54
N ARG A 80 -22.72 -5.08 -6.48
CA ARG A 80 -23.53 -4.63 -7.62
C ARG A 80 -22.67 -4.19 -8.80
N ASN A 81 -21.50 -3.63 -8.55
CA ASN A 81 -20.61 -3.09 -9.58
C ASN A 81 -19.38 -3.97 -9.86
N TRP A 82 -19.39 -5.23 -9.40
CA TRP A 82 -18.21 -6.12 -9.43
C TRP A 82 -17.57 -6.28 -10.81
N LYS A 83 -18.38 -6.31 -11.90
CA LYS A 83 -17.86 -6.45 -13.27
C LYS A 83 -17.05 -5.24 -13.70
N LEU A 84 -17.52 -4.04 -13.36
CA LEU A 84 -16.81 -2.79 -13.66
C LEU A 84 -15.53 -2.67 -12.83
N ILE A 85 -15.60 -3.05 -11.56
CA ILE A 85 -14.45 -3.05 -10.65
C ILE A 85 -13.38 -4.00 -11.16
N LEU A 86 -13.71 -5.24 -11.49
CA LEU A 86 -12.76 -6.19 -12.07
C LEU A 86 -12.19 -5.71 -13.40
N PHE A 87 -13.02 -5.11 -14.27
CA PHE A 87 -12.56 -4.55 -15.52
C PHE A 87 -11.56 -3.41 -15.35
N LEU A 88 -11.64 -2.65 -14.26
CA LEU A 88 -10.69 -1.59 -13.94
C LEU A 88 -9.42 -2.14 -13.31
N ILE A 89 -9.52 -3.08 -12.38
CA ILE A 89 -8.38 -3.61 -11.61
C ILE A 89 -7.35 -4.27 -12.53
N PHE A 90 -7.77 -5.18 -13.40
CA PHE A 90 -6.82 -5.93 -14.22
C PHE A 90 -5.92 -5.04 -15.09
N PRO A 91 -6.46 -4.09 -15.89
CA PRO A 91 -5.61 -3.18 -16.66
C PRO A 91 -4.73 -2.29 -15.78
N VAL A 92 -5.26 -1.77 -14.66
CA VAL A 92 -4.51 -0.87 -13.78
C VAL A 92 -3.32 -1.59 -13.18
N ILE A 93 -3.50 -2.77 -12.58
CA ILE A 93 -2.39 -3.54 -12.01
C ILE A 93 -1.38 -3.95 -13.08
N PHE A 94 -1.86 -4.44 -14.23
CA PHE A 94 -0.97 -4.88 -15.29
C PHE A 94 -0.13 -3.71 -15.83
N VAL A 95 -0.78 -2.59 -16.15
CA VAL A 95 -0.09 -1.40 -16.69
C VAL A 95 0.83 -0.78 -15.63
N SER A 96 0.39 -0.65 -14.37
CA SER A 96 1.23 -0.09 -13.30
C SER A 96 2.42 -1.00 -12.98
N THR A 97 2.21 -2.31 -12.84
CA THR A 97 3.30 -3.27 -12.57
C THR A 97 4.35 -3.25 -13.68
N LEU A 98 3.92 -3.33 -14.93
CA LEU A 98 4.84 -3.28 -16.08
C LEU A 98 5.46 -1.89 -16.22
N GLY A 99 4.68 -0.82 -16.17
CA GLY A 99 5.16 0.54 -16.36
C GLY A 99 6.21 0.92 -15.31
N ILE A 100 5.89 0.73 -14.03
CA ILE A 100 6.83 1.01 -12.93
C ILE A 100 8.00 0.04 -12.96
N GLY A 101 7.77 -1.24 -13.26
CA GLY A 101 8.81 -2.26 -13.35
C GLY A 101 9.83 -1.95 -14.45
N TYR A 102 9.39 -1.58 -15.66
CA TYR A 102 10.29 -1.17 -16.73
C TYR A 102 10.98 0.17 -16.45
N LEU A 103 10.29 1.11 -15.83
CA LEU A 103 10.90 2.36 -15.37
C LEU A 103 12.00 2.07 -14.33
N ALA A 104 11.74 1.22 -13.34
CA ALA A 104 12.73 0.79 -12.37
C ALA A 104 13.93 0.11 -13.06
N LYS A 105 13.70 -0.74 -14.07
CA LYS A 105 14.75 -1.39 -14.84
C LYS A 105 15.63 -0.38 -15.61
N SER A 106 15.07 0.73 -16.05
CA SER A 106 15.83 1.76 -16.77
C SER A 106 16.70 2.62 -15.83
N ILE A 107 16.34 2.73 -14.56
CA ILE A 107 17.03 3.55 -13.56
C ILE A 107 18.05 2.71 -12.77
N LEU A 108 17.71 1.46 -12.47
CA LEU A 108 18.55 0.57 -11.68
C LEU A 108 19.70 -0.03 -12.50
N PRO A 109 20.82 -0.43 -11.83
CA PRO A 109 21.93 -1.09 -12.51
C PRO A 109 21.48 -2.31 -13.32
N VAL A 110 22.17 -2.59 -14.43
CA VAL A 110 21.87 -3.71 -15.33
C VAL A 110 21.88 -5.07 -14.62
N SER A 111 22.64 -5.20 -13.53
CA SER A 111 22.71 -6.40 -12.69
C SER A 111 21.39 -6.75 -12.01
N VAL A 112 20.47 -5.80 -11.83
CA VAL A 112 19.15 -6.07 -11.21
C VAL A 112 18.25 -6.80 -12.22
N PRO A 113 17.76 -8.01 -11.94
CA PRO A 113 16.92 -8.77 -12.84
C PRO A 113 15.56 -8.08 -13.03
N LEU A 114 14.94 -8.31 -14.20
CA LEU A 114 13.62 -7.73 -14.51
C LEU A 114 12.54 -8.16 -13.50
N SER A 115 12.61 -9.39 -13.02
CA SER A 115 11.66 -9.90 -11.99
C SER A 115 11.70 -9.09 -10.70
N ALA A 116 12.89 -8.66 -10.25
CA ALA A 116 13.00 -7.76 -9.10
C ALA A 116 12.37 -6.39 -9.37
N CYS A 117 12.58 -5.86 -10.58
CA CYS A 117 11.98 -4.60 -11.01
C CYS A 117 10.44 -4.71 -11.11
N LEU A 118 9.93 -5.85 -11.60
CA LEU A 118 8.49 -6.12 -11.63
C LEU A 118 7.90 -6.30 -10.23
N ALA A 119 8.65 -6.88 -9.27
CA ALA A 119 8.23 -6.92 -7.87
C ALA A 119 8.08 -5.51 -7.28
N ILE A 120 9.00 -4.60 -7.58
CA ILE A 120 8.87 -3.18 -7.22
C ILE A 120 7.61 -2.58 -7.86
N GLY A 121 7.38 -2.85 -9.15
CA GLY A 121 6.20 -2.39 -9.87
C GLY A 121 4.89 -2.90 -9.26
N ALA A 122 4.84 -4.16 -8.87
CA ALA A 122 3.67 -4.76 -8.22
C ALA A 122 3.43 -4.20 -6.81
N ALA A 123 4.49 -3.94 -6.05
CA ALA A 123 4.38 -3.36 -4.71
C ALA A 123 3.93 -1.89 -4.71
N LEU A 124 4.30 -1.13 -5.75
CA LEU A 124 3.95 0.29 -5.89
C LEU A 124 2.70 0.53 -6.76
N GLY A 125 2.18 -0.53 -7.39
CA GLY A 125 1.04 -0.44 -8.31
C GLY A 125 -0.31 -0.20 -7.66
N PRO A 126 -0.63 -0.82 -6.51
CA PRO A 126 -1.91 -0.63 -5.83
C PRO A 126 -2.17 0.83 -5.46
N THR A 127 -3.43 1.24 -5.61
CA THR A 127 -3.91 2.60 -5.29
C THR A 127 -4.48 2.63 -3.88
N ASP A 128 -4.26 3.74 -3.16
CA ASP A 128 -4.73 3.91 -1.78
C ASP A 128 -6.09 4.64 -1.75
N PHE A 129 -7.14 3.91 -1.38
CA PHE A 129 -8.47 4.49 -1.18
C PHE A 129 -8.52 5.49 -0.02
N VAL A 130 -7.71 5.31 1.02
CA VAL A 130 -7.66 6.23 2.17
C VAL A 130 -7.18 7.61 1.73
N ALA A 131 -6.16 7.67 0.88
CA ALA A 131 -5.71 8.92 0.28
C ALA A 131 -6.82 9.59 -0.56
N TYR A 132 -7.54 8.81 -1.39
CA TYR A 132 -8.69 9.30 -2.12
C TYR A 132 -9.78 9.84 -1.17
N SER A 133 -10.15 9.12 -0.12
CA SER A 133 -11.19 9.53 0.82
C SER A 133 -10.86 10.83 1.55
N ALA A 134 -9.57 11.06 1.85
CA ALA A 134 -9.11 12.30 2.46
C ALA A 134 -9.24 13.51 1.52
N ILE A 135 -9.05 13.32 0.22
CA ILE A 135 -9.16 14.36 -0.81
C ILE A 135 -10.63 14.59 -1.19
N SER A 136 -11.42 13.53 -1.32
CA SER A 136 -12.82 13.58 -1.77
C SER A 136 -13.73 14.38 -0.83
N LYS A 137 -13.37 14.48 0.46
CA LYS A 137 -14.06 15.34 1.42
C LYS A 137 -14.04 16.83 1.06
N ARG A 138 -13.09 17.24 0.21
CA ARG A 138 -12.94 18.63 -0.26
C ARG A 138 -13.62 18.91 -1.60
N PHE A 139 -13.98 17.86 -2.34
CA PHE A 139 -14.57 17.95 -3.68
C PHE A 139 -15.87 17.15 -3.73
N SER A 140 -16.90 17.72 -4.35
CA SER A 140 -18.19 17.03 -4.53
C SER A 140 -18.11 16.03 -5.67
N PHE A 141 -17.67 14.83 -5.41
CA PHE A 141 -17.73 13.74 -6.39
C PHE A 141 -19.08 13.01 -6.34
N PRO A 142 -19.58 12.51 -7.47
CA PRO A 142 -20.73 11.61 -7.48
C PRO A 142 -20.45 10.36 -6.62
N LYS A 143 -21.42 9.95 -5.78
CA LYS A 143 -21.26 8.84 -4.83
C LYS A 143 -20.85 7.52 -5.49
N TRP A 144 -21.31 7.27 -6.70
CA TRP A 144 -20.98 6.05 -7.43
C TRP A 144 -19.48 5.90 -7.72
N ILE A 145 -18.77 7.01 -7.94
CA ILE A 145 -17.30 7.00 -8.12
C ILE A 145 -16.63 6.51 -6.83
N GLY A 146 -17.10 6.98 -5.66
CA GLY A 146 -16.58 6.53 -4.38
C GLY A 146 -16.70 5.01 -4.19
N TYR A 147 -17.86 4.44 -4.50
CA TYR A 147 -18.06 2.98 -4.37
C TYR A 147 -17.18 2.16 -5.32
N ILE A 148 -16.97 2.65 -6.54
CA ILE A 148 -16.08 1.98 -7.50
C ILE A 148 -14.64 2.03 -7.03
N LEU A 149 -14.16 3.20 -6.62
CA LEU A 149 -12.79 3.38 -6.14
C LEU A 149 -12.54 2.63 -4.82
N GLN A 150 -13.55 2.55 -3.94
CA GLN A 150 -13.47 1.74 -2.72
C GLN A 150 -13.35 0.24 -3.05
N GLY A 151 -14.17 -0.26 -3.97
CA GLY A 151 -14.09 -1.64 -4.41
C GLY A 151 -12.82 -1.94 -5.20
N GLU A 152 -12.36 -0.99 -5.99
CA GLU A 152 -11.08 -1.08 -6.71
C GLU A 152 -9.93 -1.14 -5.71
N GLY A 153 -9.84 -0.25 -4.72
CA GLY A 153 -8.77 -0.24 -3.72
C GLY A 153 -8.69 -1.54 -2.92
N LEU A 154 -9.83 -2.05 -2.42
CA LEU A 154 -9.87 -3.31 -1.67
C LEU A 154 -9.38 -4.53 -2.46
N LEU A 155 -9.73 -4.63 -3.75
CA LEU A 155 -9.35 -5.77 -4.59
C LEU A 155 -7.96 -5.56 -5.23
N ASN A 156 -7.56 -4.31 -5.43
CA ASN A 156 -6.27 -3.93 -5.99
C ASN A 156 -5.11 -4.38 -5.09
N ASP A 157 -5.24 -4.20 -3.78
CA ASP A 157 -4.24 -4.63 -2.80
C ASP A 157 -4.03 -6.15 -2.87
N ALA A 158 -5.11 -6.93 -2.91
CA ALA A 158 -5.03 -8.38 -3.06
C ALA A 158 -4.38 -8.79 -4.38
N SER A 159 -4.75 -8.12 -5.47
CA SER A 159 -4.20 -8.42 -6.81
C SER A 159 -2.74 -7.97 -6.94
N GLY A 160 -2.36 -6.84 -6.33
CA GLY A 160 -0.98 -6.37 -6.23
C GLY A 160 -0.10 -7.37 -5.45
N LEU A 161 -0.63 -7.95 -4.37
CA LEU A 161 0.07 -8.98 -3.61
C LEU A 161 0.31 -10.24 -4.46
N VAL A 162 -0.68 -10.68 -5.27
CA VAL A 162 -0.49 -11.79 -6.21
C VAL A 162 0.58 -11.47 -7.23
N ALA A 163 0.52 -10.28 -7.85
CA ALA A 163 1.51 -9.85 -8.85
C ALA A 163 2.93 -9.79 -8.23
N PHE A 164 3.05 -9.31 -7.00
CA PHE A 164 4.30 -9.28 -6.25
C PHE A 164 4.84 -10.70 -6.00
N GLN A 165 4.00 -11.61 -5.54
CA GLN A 165 4.41 -12.99 -5.30
C GLN A 165 4.85 -13.70 -6.59
N VAL A 166 4.15 -13.48 -7.72
CA VAL A 166 4.57 -13.99 -9.03
C VAL A 166 5.96 -13.47 -9.39
N ALA A 167 6.20 -12.18 -9.21
CA ALA A 167 7.49 -11.56 -9.54
C ALA A 167 8.63 -12.08 -8.62
N VAL A 168 8.37 -12.26 -7.32
CA VAL A 168 9.32 -12.81 -6.36
C VAL A 168 9.60 -14.29 -6.67
N THR A 169 8.58 -15.09 -6.99
CA THR A 169 8.76 -16.48 -7.41
C THR A 169 9.61 -16.58 -8.67
N ALA A 170 9.35 -15.72 -9.66
CA ALA A 170 10.16 -15.65 -10.86
C ALA A 170 11.60 -15.24 -10.59
N LEU A 171 11.84 -14.38 -9.57
CA LEU A 171 13.17 -13.99 -9.14
C LEU A 171 13.95 -15.17 -8.53
N THR A 172 13.29 -16.00 -7.73
CA THR A 172 13.91 -17.11 -6.99
C THR A 172 14.06 -18.38 -7.84
N THR A 173 13.10 -18.68 -8.69
CA THR A 173 13.05 -19.91 -9.51
C THR A 173 13.55 -19.71 -10.93
N GLY A 174 13.64 -18.48 -11.40
CA GLY A 174 13.97 -18.15 -12.80
C GLY A 174 12.82 -18.38 -13.78
N ALA A 175 11.64 -18.79 -13.32
CA ALA A 175 10.46 -19.08 -14.14
C ALA A 175 9.25 -18.26 -13.68
N PHE A 176 8.49 -17.70 -14.65
CA PHE A 176 7.22 -17.05 -14.37
C PHE A 176 6.12 -18.12 -14.30
N SER A 177 5.67 -18.46 -13.10
CA SER A 177 4.57 -19.41 -12.89
C SER A 177 3.43 -18.71 -12.11
N LEU A 178 2.35 -18.41 -12.83
CA LEU A 178 1.12 -17.89 -12.21
C LEU A 178 0.42 -18.96 -11.34
N LEU A 179 0.52 -20.22 -11.76
CA LEU A 179 -0.11 -21.33 -11.02
C LEU A 179 0.54 -21.54 -9.67
N ASP A 180 1.89 -21.58 -9.59
CA ASP A 180 2.60 -21.77 -8.35
C ASP A 180 2.42 -20.59 -7.39
N ALA A 181 2.42 -19.37 -7.91
CA ALA A 181 2.18 -18.19 -7.09
C ALA A 181 0.74 -18.14 -6.54
N SER A 182 -0.26 -18.47 -7.38
CA SER A 182 -1.65 -18.54 -6.95
C SER A 182 -1.88 -19.66 -5.94
N TRP A 183 -1.23 -20.81 -6.11
CA TRP A 183 -1.31 -21.93 -5.19
C TRP A 183 -0.68 -21.61 -3.85
N ASN A 184 0.51 -21.00 -3.85
CA ASN A 184 1.18 -20.58 -2.62
C ASN A 184 0.38 -19.51 -1.87
N LEU A 185 -0.25 -18.56 -2.59
CA LEU A 185 -1.15 -17.59 -1.99
C LEU A 185 -2.35 -18.27 -1.33
N PHE A 186 -2.99 -19.20 -2.05
CA PHE A 186 -4.13 -19.96 -1.52
C PHE A 186 -3.75 -20.73 -0.24
N LEU A 187 -2.61 -21.40 -0.23
CA LEU A 187 -2.12 -22.11 0.96
C LEU A 187 -1.82 -21.15 2.12
N SER A 188 -1.25 -19.96 1.84
CA SER A 188 -0.94 -18.97 2.88
C SER A 188 -2.19 -18.33 3.50
N VAL A 189 -3.29 -18.28 2.77
CA VAL A 189 -4.57 -17.75 3.26
C VAL A 189 -5.35 -18.80 4.04
N MET A 190 -5.18 -20.09 3.70
CA MET A 190 -5.89 -21.22 4.33
C MET A 190 -5.19 -21.82 5.54
N GLY A 191 -3.90 -21.58 5.74
CA GLY A 191 -3.06 -22.09 6.84
C GLY A 191 -2.79 -21.11 7.90
#